data_60677d80bf95c56d19430a71a0fd0e99
#
_entry.id   60677d80bf95c56d19430a71a0fd0e99
#
_cell.length_a   1.000
_cell.length_b   1.000
_cell.length_c   1.000
_cell.angle_alpha   90.00
_cell.angle_beta   90.00
_cell.angle_gamma   90.00
#
_symmetry.space_group_name_H-M   'P 1'
#
loop_
_entity.id
_entity.type
_entity.pdbx_description
1 polymer ?
#
loop_
_entity_poly.entity_id
_entity_poly.type
_entity_poly.pdbx_seq_one_letter_code
_entity_poly.pdbx_strand_id
1 'polypeptide(L)'
;MLGITFSLFSVFLLVFMLYKKINAHMALLLSGLLLLSLATIFGLSPHIVAKGSLNLGFFDIFQVFNQTMSSTLAGLGLTLMCIAGFSAYMDHVGASYALFKVFEKPLKAVKSPYILLIVAYFIVQFLVLFIPSHAGLALLLMVTMYPILVRSGVSKLSALSVIAICQYIDHGPGSGNVIMASKVAEIDPAIYFVHYQLPTTLPIIIAVGIALYLCNKFFDKKDHFVFDAEKIEQELNESKGKEEELKKPPRIYAILPVIPLVLILGFSAVLDSILVLLGFSTAEEVKAAASTAIKMNVPVAMVISTFIAILFEMIRYRSVVNTLNSIMIFFKGMGHLFVITVSLIVCGQVFASGLLSVGFVDTLIEFCKNAGFGVLAIIIAVSILLAVCAFLMGSGNAAFFSFAPLIPNIAKHFGVETITMIAPIQIMTGFGRCVSPIAPAILAISAIAKVSPFAVIKRTAIPMLVAAIVNIIMTYIYL
;
A
#
# COMPACT_ATOMS: atom_id res chain seq x y z
N MET A 1 -3.23 -25.10 25.69
CA MET A 1 -4.68 -24.86 25.47
C MET A 1 -5.15 -23.48 25.91
N LEU A 2 -4.83 -22.96 27.10
CA LEU A 2 -5.25 -21.61 27.54
C LEU A 2 -4.86 -20.48 26.58
N GLY A 3 -3.65 -20.50 26.03
CA GLY A 3 -3.18 -19.48 25.09
C GLY A 3 -4.01 -19.39 23.81
N ILE A 4 -4.43 -20.52 23.22
CA ILE A 4 -5.34 -20.53 22.06
C ILE A 4 -6.69 -19.90 22.42
N THR A 5 -7.26 -20.29 23.56
CA THR A 5 -8.57 -19.77 23.98
C THR A 5 -8.53 -18.26 24.14
N PHE A 6 -7.48 -17.72 24.74
CA PHE A 6 -7.28 -16.27 24.89
C PHE A 6 -7.05 -15.57 23.56
N SER A 7 -6.27 -16.20 22.67
CA SER A 7 -6.03 -15.65 21.33
C SER A 7 -7.31 -15.59 20.49
N LEU A 8 -8.07 -16.69 20.45
CA LEU A 8 -9.34 -16.75 19.72
C LEU A 8 -10.35 -15.75 20.29
N PHE A 9 -10.44 -15.64 21.61
CA PHE A 9 -11.30 -14.64 22.26
C PHE A 9 -10.88 -13.22 21.89
N SER A 10 -9.60 -12.91 21.92
CA SER A 10 -9.09 -11.58 21.57
C SER A 10 -9.27 -11.24 20.09
N VAL A 11 -9.06 -12.19 19.19
CA VAL A 11 -9.34 -12.02 17.75
C VAL A 11 -10.84 -11.83 17.51
N PHE A 12 -11.69 -12.60 18.19
CA PHE A 12 -13.14 -12.42 18.13
C PHE A 12 -13.54 -11.02 18.63
N LEU A 13 -12.98 -10.60 19.77
CA LEU A 13 -13.21 -9.27 20.33
C LEU A 13 -12.79 -8.17 19.33
N LEU A 14 -11.61 -8.30 18.72
CA LEU A 14 -11.12 -7.39 17.69
C LEU A 14 -12.12 -7.27 16.52
N VAL A 15 -12.53 -8.42 15.96
CA VAL A 15 -13.49 -8.46 14.85
C VAL A 15 -14.85 -7.87 15.26
N PHE A 16 -15.33 -8.17 16.46
CA PHE A 16 -16.58 -7.63 17.01
C PHE A 16 -16.50 -6.10 17.17
N MET A 17 -15.39 -5.57 17.71
CA MET A 17 -15.18 -4.13 17.84
C MET A 17 -15.15 -3.42 16.49
N LEU A 18 -14.48 -4.00 15.48
CA LEU A 18 -14.48 -3.48 14.12
C LEU A 18 -15.86 -3.54 13.48
N TYR A 19 -16.61 -4.61 13.69
CA TYR A 19 -18.01 -4.71 13.24
C TYR A 19 -18.90 -3.65 13.86
N LYS A 20 -18.70 -3.33 15.13
CA LYS A 20 -19.37 -2.23 15.85
C LYS A 20 -18.84 -0.83 15.45
N LYS A 21 -17.98 -0.75 14.44
CA LYS A 21 -17.38 0.51 13.93
C LYS A 21 -16.53 1.25 14.97
N ILE A 22 -15.99 0.56 15.97
CA ILE A 22 -15.01 1.12 16.88
C ILE A 22 -13.73 1.37 16.08
N ASN A 23 -13.05 2.49 16.40
CA ASN A 23 -11.81 2.84 15.72
C ASN A 23 -10.77 1.71 15.81
N ALA A 24 -10.13 1.38 14.67
CA ALA A 24 -9.19 0.27 14.55
C ALA A 24 -7.99 0.40 15.50
N HIS A 25 -7.52 1.61 15.78
CA HIS A 25 -6.44 1.85 16.76
C HIS A 25 -6.84 1.35 18.15
N MET A 26 -8.05 1.73 18.59
CA MET A 26 -8.54 1.34 19.90
C MET A 26 -8.84 -0.17 19.95
N ALA A 27 -9.41 -0.72 18.89
CA ALA A 27 -9.71 -2.15 18.82
C ALA A 27 -8.43 -3.01 18.93
N LEU A 28 -7.37 -2.66 18.17
CA LEU A 28 -6.09 -3.35 18.22
C LEU A 28 -5.38 -3.15 19.56
N LEU A 29 -5.34 -1.92 20.06
CA LEU A 29 -4.65 -1.60 21.32
C LEU A 29 -5.30 -2.31 22.51
N LEU A 30 -6.63 -2.23 22.64
CA LEU A 30 -7.35 -2.91 23.74
C LEU A 30 -7.19 -4.44 23.67
N SER A 31 -7.33 -5.00 22.46
CA SER A 31 -7.17 -6.45 22.29
C SER A 31 -5.74 -6.90 22.60
N GLY A 32 -4.73 -6.10 22.24
CA GLY A 32 -3.32 -6.35 22.56
C GLY A 32 -3.03 -6.24 24.06
N LEU A 33 -3.47 -5.15 24.70
CA LEU A 33 -3.29 -4.94 26.14
C LEU A 33 -4.02 -6.02 26.95
N LEU A 34 -5.20 -6.48 26.50
CA LEU A 34 -5.92 -7.59 27.12
C LEU A 34 -5.08 -8.88 27.09
N LEU A 35 -4.51 -9.22 25.91
CA LEU A 35 -3.66 -10.41 25.78
C LEU A 35 -2.41 -10.33 26.64
N LEU A 36 -1.74 -9.18 26.68
CA LEU A 36 -0.58 -8.95 27.54
C LEU A 36 -0.95 -9.07 29.02
N SER A 37 -2.13 -8.55 29.42
CA SER A 37 -2.65 -8.68 30.78
C SER A 37 -2.89 -10.14 31.15
N LEU A 38 -3.55 -10.91 30.27
CA LEU A 38 -3.80 -12.32 30.48
C LEU A 38 -2.49 -13.12 30.53
N ALA A 39 -1.52 -12.82 29.65
CA ALA A 39 -0.20 -13.43 29.67
C ALA A 39 0.52 -13.22 31.00
N THR A 40 0.42 -12.00 31.58
CA THR A 40 1.00 -11.67 32.90
C THR A 40 0.30 -12.39 34.02
N ILE A 41 -1.04 -12.34 34.08
CA ILE A 41 -1.84 -12.93 35.18
C ILE A 41 -1.66 -14.46 35.24
N PHE A 42 -1.62 -15.11 34.07
CA PHE A 42 -1.51 -16.57 33.99
C PHE A 42 -0.06 -17.08 33.86
N GLY A 43 0.94 -16.18 33.92
CA GLY A 43 2.35 -16.54 33.84
C GLY A 43 2.75 -17.24 32.52
N LEU A 44 2.07 -16.92 31.42
CA LEU A 44 2.32 -17.57 30.13
C LEU A 44 3.60 -17.06 29.46
N SER A 45 4.08 -15.87 29.82
CA SER A 45 5.33 -15.30 29.35
C SER A 45 6.16 -14.79 30.53
N PRO A 46 7.41 -15.26 30.70
CA PRO A 46 8.25 -14.87 31.84
C PRO A 46 8.69 -13.39 31.78
N HIS A 47 8.78 -12.80 30.59
CA HIS A 47 9.18 -11.41 30.41
C HIS A 47 8.39 -10.79 29.26
N ILE A 48 7.47 -9.89 29.59
CA ILE A 48 6.69 -9.12 28.58
C ILE A 48 7.57 -8.04 27.94
N VAL A 49 8.55 -7.53 28.67
CA VAL A 49 9.49 -6.48 28.24
C VAL A 49 10.91 -6.99 28.35
N ALA A 50 11.65 -7.03 27.24
CA ALA A 50 13.02 -7.53 27.21
C ALA A 50 14.03 -6.60 27.90
N LYS A 51 13.79 -5.27 27.92
CA LYS A 51 14.65 -4.25 28.54
C LYS A 51 13.78 -3.12 29.11
N GLY A 52 14.23 -2.52 30.24
CA GLY A 52 13.57 -1.34 30.82
C GLY A 52 12.24 -1.65 31.51
N SER A 53 12.14 -2.80 32.17
CA SER A 53 11.02 -3.13 33.07
C SER A 53 10.87 -2.05 34.15
N LEU A 54 9.62 -1.71 34.47
CA LEU A 54 9.26 -0.80 35.54
C LEU A 54 9.23 -1.52 36.92
N ASN A 55 9.66 -2.78 36.97
CA ASN A 55 9.65 -3.67 38.15
C ASN A 55 8.26 -3.95 38.75
N LEU A 56 7.20 -3.64 37.96
CA LEU A 56 5.82 -3.93 38.30
C LEU A 56 5.15 -4.52 37.03
N GLY A 57 4.97 -5.83 36.99
CA GLY A 57 4.54 -6.57 35.79
C GLY A 57 3.29 -6.04 35.12
N PHE A 58 2.36 -5.46 35.90
CA PHE A 58 1.16 -4.83 35.33
C PHE A 58 1.47 -3.54 34.56
N PHE A 59 2.46 -2.73 34.99
CA PHE A 59 2.85 -1.53 34.27
C PHE A 59 3.77 -1.82 33.07
N ASP A 60 4.44 -2.95 33.04
CA ASP A 60 5.26 -3.39 31.90
C ASP A 60 4.43 -3.60 30.64
N ILE A 61 3.14 -3.88 30.77
CA ILE A 61 2.20 -3.95 29.65
C ILE A 61 2.17 -2.63 28.86
N PHE A 62 2.16 -1.50 29.57
CA PHE A 62 2.20 -0.16 28.93
C PHE A 62 3.60 0.20 28.43
N GLN A 63 4.64 -0.37 29.02
CA GLN A 63 6.01 -0.21 28.53
C GLN A 63 6.21 -0.84 27.14
N VAL A 64 5.48 -1.92 26.82
CA VAL A 64 5.44 -2.47 25.45
C VAL A 64 5.00 -1.43 24.45
N PHE A 65 3.95 -0.65 24.76
CA PHE A 65 3.49 0.44 23.88
C PHE A 65 4.57 1.50 23.69
N ASN A 66 5.22 1.95 24.77
CA ASN A 66 6.27 2.96 24.71
C ASN A 66 7.47 2.51 23.86
N GLN A 67 7.94 1.28 24.06
CA GLN A 67 9.06 0.73 23.26
C GLN A 67 8.70 0.56 21.80
N THR A 68 7.50 0.03 21.54
CA THR A 68 6.98 -0.13 20.17
C THR A 68 6.84 1.20 19.46
N MET A 69 6.31 2.23 20.15
CA MET A 69 6.20 3.59 19.60
C MET A 69 7.58 4.16 19.26
N SER A 70 8.51 4.09 20.19
CA SER A 70 9.86 4.65 20.02
C SER A 70 10.61 3.97 18.88
N SER A 71 10.60 2.63 18.82
CA SER A 71 11.29 1.87 17.77
C SER A 71 10.63 2.05 16.39
N THR A 72 9.30 2.13 16.35
CA THR A 72 8.57 2.37 15.12
C THR A 72 8.81 3.77 14.59
N LEU A 73 8.77 4.79 15.44
CA LEU A 73 9.03 6.18 15.05
C LEU A 73 10.45 6.38 14.51
N ALA A 74 11.46 5.83 15.18
CA ALA A 74 12.85 5.97 14.77
C ALA A 74 13.19 5.27 13.43
N GLY A 75 12.39 4.28 13.03
CA GLY A 75 12.67 3.49 11.83
C GLY A 75 11.57 3.62 10.76
N LEU A 76 10.69 2.63 10.76
CA LEU A 76 9.62 2.50 9.76
C LEU A 76 8.72 3.75 9.72
N GLY A 77 8.32 4.27 10.87
CA GLY A 77 7.41 5.40 10.97
C GLY A 77 8.01 6.65 10.32
N LEU A 78 9.29 6.97 10.59
CA LEU A 78 9.97 8.09 9.95
C LEU A 78 9.98 7.94 8.42
N THR A 79 10.29 6.75 7.93
CA THR A 79 10.31 6.46 6.51
C THR A 79 8.95 6.71 5.86
N LEU A 80 7.89 6.17 6.45
CA LEU A 80 6.52 6.35 5.95
C LEU A 80 6.06 7.80 6.01
N MET A 81 6.38 8.52 7.10
CA MET A 81 6.06 9.94 7.24
C MET A 81 6.78 10.79 6.18
N CYS A 82 8.06 10.53 5.88
CA CYS A 82 8.78 11.25 4.81
C CYS A 82 8.16 11.02 3.43
N ILE A 83 7.72 9.78 3.12
CA ILE A 83 7.01 9.47 1.88
C ILE A 83 5.71 10.29 1.78
N ALA A 84 4.92 10.33 2.85
CA ALA A 84 3.66 11.08 2.85
C ALA A 84 3.87 12.61 2.78
N GLY A 85 4.91 13.11 3.46
CA GLY A 85 5.30 14.51 3.38
C GLY A 85 5.68 14.91 1.96
N PHE A 86 6.51 14.11 1.31
CA PHE A 86 6.87 14.28 -0.10
C PHE A 86 5.65 14.25 -1.02
N SER A 87 4.78 13.24 -0.86
CA SER A 87 3.55 13.11 -1.67
C SER A 87 2.65 14.34 -1.52
N ALA A 88 2.41 14.80 -0.29
CA ALA A 88 1.62 15.99 -0.01
C ALA A 88 2.24 17.25 -0.65
N TYR A 89 3.57 17.34 -0.68
CA TYR A 89 4.26 18.44 -1.33
C TYR A 89 4.13 18.37 -2.86
N MET A 90 4.24 17.18 -3.46
CA MET A 90 4.05 16.98 -4.91
C MET A 90 2.63 17.36 -5.36
N ASP A 91 1.63 17.03 -4.55
CA ASP A 91 0.25 17.41 -4.82
C ASP A 91 0.06 18.94 -4.70
N HIS A 92 0.69 19.57 -3.71
CA HIS A 92 0.63 21.02 -3.52
C HIS A 92 1.21 21.80 -4.71
N VAL A 93 2.36 21.38 -5.23
CA VAL A 93 3.00 22.06 -6.39
C VAL A 93 2.39 21.66 -7.72
N GLY A 94 1.48 20.67 -7.72
CA GLY A 94 0.83 20.14 -8.91
C GLY A 94 1.69 19.18 -9.73
N ALA A 95 2.79 18.68 -9.17
CA ALA A 95 3.71 17.79 -9.87
C ALA A 95 3.06 16.44 -10.23
N SER A 96 2.20 15.88 -9.36
CA SER A 96 1.40 14.69 -9.64
C SER A 96 0.48 14.90 -10.86
N TYR A 97 -0.13 16.07 -10.98
CA TYR A 97 -0.94 16.45 -12.14
C TYR A 97 -0.09 16.60 -13.42
N ALA A 98 1.11 17.24 -13.31
CA ALA A 98 2.03 17.38 -14.44
C ALA A 98 2.49 16.02 -14.96
N LEU A 99 2.77 15.07 -14.06
CA LEU A 99 3.15 13.71 -14.44
C LEU A 99 2.03 12.99 -15.20
N PHE A 100 0.77 13.10 -14.75
CA PHE A 100 -0.37 12.54 -15.47
C PHE A 100 -0.51 13.17 -16.87
N LYS A 101 -0.30 14.48 -17.02
CA LYS A 101 -0.40 15.19 -18.30
C LYS A 101 0.51 14.66 -19.41
N VAL A 102 1.60 13.99 -19.06
CA VAL A 102 2.47 13.32 -20.04
C VAL A 102 1.71 12.22 -20.79
N PHE A 103 0.80 11.53 -20.11
CA PHE A 103 0.01 10.43 -20.66
C PHE A 103 -1.31 10.85 -21.33
N GLU A 104 -1.69 12.12 -21.24
CA GLU A 104 -2.96 12.60 -21.81
C GLU A 104 -3.03 12.42 -23.34
N LYS A 105 -1.92 12.70 -24.05
CA LYS A 105 -1.86 12.56 -25.52
C LYS A 105 -1.99 11.10 -25.98
N PRO A 106 -1.21 10.13 -25.42
CA PRO A 106 -1.38 8.71 -25.71
C PRO A 106 -2.79 8.19 -25.43
N LEU A 107 -3.42 8.62 -24.33
CA LEU A 107 -4.78 8.22 -24.00
C LEU A 107 -5.78 8.69 -25.06
N LYS A 108 -5.71 9.95 -25.48
CA LYS A 108 -6.61 10.52 -26.49
C LYS A 108 -6.42 9.94 -27.90
N ALA A 109 -5.29 9.29 -28.18
CA ALA A 109 -5.03 8.67 -29.46
C ALA A 109 -5.75 7.31 -29.65
N VAL A 110 -6.18 6.66 -28.56
CA VAL A 110 -6.84 5.37 -28.61
C VAL A 110 -8.33 5.53 -28.90
N LYS A 111 -8.79 4.99 -30.03
CA LYS A 111 -10.19 5.15 -30.50
C LYS A 111 -11.17 4.13 -29.90
N SER A 112 -10.70 2.91 -29.54
CA SER A 112 -11.56 1.86 -29.01
C SER A 112 -11.75 2.05 -27.50
N PRO A 113 -13.01 2.15 -26.99
CA PRO A 113 -13.28 2.38 -25.57
C PRO A 113 -12.67 1.35 -24.64
N TYR A 114 -12.77 0.06 -24.97
CA TYR A 114 -12.23 -1.01 -24.13
C TYR A 114 -10.71 -1.12 -24.20
N ILE A 115 -10.09 -0.83 -25.37
CA ILE A 115 -8.62 -0.75 -25.47
C ILE A 115 -8.13 0.46 -24.68
N LEU A 116 -8.81 1.60 -24.79
CA LEU A 116 -8.50 2.79 -23.99
C LEU A 116 -8.57 2.50 -22.49
N LEU A 117 -9.58 1.75 -22.04
CA LEU A 117 -9.72 1.34 -20.64
C LEU A 117 -8.49 0.55 -20.16
N ILE A 118 -7.98 -0.37 -20.98
CA ILE A 118 -6.81 -1.19 -20.63
C ILE A 118 -5.51 -0.37 -20.69
N VAL A 119 -5.35 0.50 -21.68
CA VAL A 119 -4.21 1.42 -21.73
C VAL A 119 -4.21 2.35 -20.50
N ALA A 120 -5.38 2.87 -20.13
CA ALA A 120 -5.54 3.66 -18.91
C ALA A 120 -5.14 2.87 -17.65
N TYR A 121 -5.56 1.61 -17.55
CA TYR A 121 -5.18 0.73 -16.45
C TYR A 121 -3.65 0.57 -16.35
N PHE A 122 -2.94 0.27 -17.44
CA PHE A 122 -1.48 0.14 -17.40
C PHE A 122 -0.78 1.45 -17.03
N ILE A 123 -1.28 2.59 -17.54
CA ILE A 123 -0.77 3.91 -17.13
C ILE A 123 -0.95 4.12 -15.62
N VAL A 124 -2.10 3.73 -15.08
CA VAL A 124 -2.36 3.85 -13.64
C VAL A 124 -1.39 2.99 -12.83
N GLN A 125 -1.12 1.73 -13.27
CA GLN A 125 -0.15 0.87 -12.58
C GLN A 125 1.28 1.44 -12.65
N PHE A 126 1.62 2.18 -13.68
CA PHE A 126 2.89 2.92 -13.75
C PHE A 126 2.90 4.15 -12.82
N LEU A 127 1.81 4.92 -12.77
CA LEU A 127 1.71 6.11 -11.92
C LEU A 127 1.80 5.80 -10.41
N VAL A 128 1.34 4.62 -9.99
CA VAL A 128 1.42 4.18 -8.57
C VAL A 128 2.86 4.17 -8.04
N LEU A 129 3.85 3.90 -8.88
CA LEU A 129 5.26 3.93 -8.48
C LEU A 129 5.71 5.29 -7.95
N PHE A 130 5.05 6.36 -8.39
CA PHE A 130 5.41 7.74 -8.08
C PHE A 130 4.40 8.45 -7.16
N ILE A 131 3.17 7.95 -7.08
CA ILE A 131 2.08 8.52 -6.29
C ILE A 131 1.57 7.45 -5.31
N PRO A 132 2.21 7.28 -4.15
CA PRO A 132 1.95 6.15 -3.24
C PRO A 132 0.69 6.32 -2.36
N SER A 133 -0.19 7.26 -2.68
CA SER A 133 -1.44 7.52 -1.96
C SER A 133 -2.64 7.00 -2.74
N HIS A 134 -3.30 5.93 -2.26
CA HIS A 134 -4.48 5.35 -2.91
C HIS A 134 -5.61 6.38 -3.13
N ALA A 135 -6.01 7.08 -2.06
CA ALA A 135 -7.07 8.07 -2.17
C ALA A 135 -6.64 9.28 -3.00
N GLY A 136 -5.39 9.75 -2.83
CA GLY A 136 -4.84 10.87 -3.61
C GLY A 136 -4.78 10.56 -5.10
N LEU A 137 -4.26 9.38 -5.46
CA LEU A 137 -4.21 8.94 -6.86
C LEU A 137 -5.63 8.77 -7.43
N ALA A 138 -6.54 8.14 -6.70
CA ALA A 138 -7.92 7.97 -7.17
C ALA A 138 -8.61 9.32 -7.44
N LEU A 139 -8.46 10.31 -6.55
CA LEU A 139 -9.00 11.66 -6.74
C LEU A 139 -8.36 12.37 -7.93
N LEU A 140 -7.03 12.29 -8.09
CA LEU A 140 -6.33 12.83 -9.26
C LEU A 140 -6.88 12.24 -10.56
N LEU A 141 -7.09 10.92 -10.60
CA LEU A 141 -7.61 10.23 -11.78
C LEU A 141 -9.08 10.59 -12.06
N MET A 142 -9.89 10.88 -11.04
CA MET A 142 -11.25 11.36 -11.22
C MET A 142 -11.32 12.71 -11.93
N VAL A 143 -10.38 13.62 -11.65
CA VAL A 143 -10.34 14.94 -12.30
C VAL A 143 -9.69 14.87 -13.68
N THR A 144 -8.73 13.97 -13.88
CA THR A 144 -7.88 13.97 -15.09
C THR A 144 -8.24 12.86 -16.08
N MET A 145 -8.31 11.62 -15.67
CA MET A 145 -8.49 10.43 -16.52
C MET A 145 -9.98 10.12 -16.76
N TYR A 146 -10.80 10.21 -15.73
CA TYR A 146 -12.22 9.88 -15.80
C TYR A 146 -12.95 10.63 -16.91
N PRO A 147 -12.83 11.98 -17.08
CA PRO A 147 -13.46 12.70 -18.16
C PRO A 147 -12.99 12.26 -19.56
N ILE A 148 -11.71 11.88 -19.69
CA ILE A 148 -11.17 11.38 -20.97
C ILE A 148 -11.82 10.04 -21.32
N LEU A 149 -11.91 9.12 -20.37
CA LEU A 149 -12.49 7.79 -20.59
C LEU A 149 -13.96 7.87 -20.98
N VAL A 150 -14.78 8.60 -20.22
CA VAL A 150 -16.22 8.67 -20.48
C VAL A 150 -16.54 9.41 -21.75
N ARG A 151 -15.84 10.49 -22.11
CA ARG A 151 -15.97 11.19 -23.41
C ARG A 151 -15.56 10.32 -24.60
N SER A 152 -14.68 9.35 -24.38
CA SER A 152 -14.24 8.41 -25.42
C SER A 152 -15.12 7.15 -25.51
N GLY A 153 -16.28 7.13 -24.86
CA GLY A 153 -17.25 6.06 -24.98
C GLY A 153 -17.09 4.91 -23.95
N VAL A 154 -16.24 5.07 -22.95
CA VAL A 154 -16.16 4.13 -21.81
C VAL A 154 -17.33 4.40 -20.85
N SER A 155 -18.02 3.36 -20.42
CA SER A 155 -19.10 3.54 -19.45
C SER A 155 -18.58 4.07 -18.10
N LYS A 156 -19.42 4.81 -17.39
CA LYS A 156 -19.10 5.38 -16.07
C LYS A 156 -18.54 4.32 -15.10
N LEU A 157 -19.20 3.18 -14.96
CA LEU A 157 -18.79 2.12 -14.05
C LEU A 157 -17.50 1.43 -14.51
N SER A 158 -17.29 1.28 -15.83
CA SER A 158 -16.04 0.74 -16.38
C SER A 158 -14.85 1.67 -16.09
N ALA A 159 -15.02 2.98 -16.29
CA ALA A 159 -14.00 3.96 -15.94
C ALA A 159 -13.67 3.96 -14.44
N LEU A 160 -14.71 3.92 -13.59
CA LEU A 160 -14.55 3.84 -12.14
C LEU A 160 -13.89 2.53 -11.68
N SER A 161 -14.09 1.41 -12.38
CA SER A 161 -13.45 0.14 -12.01
C SER A 161 -11.92 0.21 -12.09
N VAL A 162 -11.36 0.90 -13.11
CA VAL A 162 -9.92 1.12 -13.24
C VAL A 162 -9.40 2.05 -12.16
N ILE A 163 -10.13 3.12 -11.85
CA ILE A 163 -9.74 4.08 -10.82
C ILE A 163 -9.83 3.46 -9.43
N ALA A 164 -10.85 2.64 -9.14
CA ALA A 164 -11.02 1.96 -7.86
C ALA A 164 -9.87 1.02 -7.52
N ILE A 165 -9.29 0.38 -8.53
CA ILE A 165 -8.16 -0.54 -8.34
C ILE A 165 -6.81 0.11 -8.65
N CYS A 166 -6.72 1.43 -8.66
CA CYS A 166 -5.48 2.14 -9.02
C CYS A 166 -4.27 1.69 -8.20
N GLN A 167 -4.47 1.31 -6.96
CA GLN A 167 -3.42 0.82 -6.07
C GLN A 167 -3.81 -0.52 -5.42
N TYR A 168 -4.27 -1.49 -6.23
CA TYR A 168 -4.56 -2.84 -5.73
C TYR A 168 -3.29 -3.65 -5.43
N ILE A 169 -2.18 -3.31 -6.07
CA ILE A 169 -0.83 -3.70 -5.68
C ILE A 169 -0.13 -2.46 -5.16
N ASP A 170 0.30 -2.51 -3.90
CA ASP A 170 1.18 -1.51 -3.33
C ASP A 170 2.62 -1.85 -3.74
N HIS A 171 3.05 -1.42 -4.91
CA HIS A 171 4.37 -1.75 -5.45
C HIS A 171 5.29 -0.53 -5.55
N GLY A 172 6.58 -0.84 -5.65
CA GLY A 172 7.65 0.15 -5.71
C GLY A 172 8.26 0.50 -4.36
N PRO A 173 9.54 0.90 -4.33
CA PRO A 173 10.29 1.15 -3.09
C PRO A 173 9.81 2.37 -2.31
N GLY A 174 8.92 3.18 -2.90
CA GLY A 174 8.23 4.29 -2.23
C GLY A 174 6.88 3.90 -1.60
N SER A 175 6.46 2.64 -1.69
CA SER A 175 5.23 2.16 -1.08
C SER A 175 5.41 1.79 0.38
N GLY A 176 4.46 2.19 1.24
CA GLY A 176 4.48 1.85 2.67
C GLY A 176 4.47 0.35 2.94
N ASN A 177 3.70 -0.41 2.16
CA ASN A 177 3.64 -1.86 2.31
C ASN A 177 4.95 -2.55 1.89
N VAL A 178 5.61 -2.04 0.85
CA VAL A 178 6.94 -2.52 0.45
C VAL A 178 7.98 -2.22 1.52
N ILE A 179 7.99 -1.02 2.09
CA ILE A 179 8.88 -0.65 3.19
C ILE A 179 8.66 -1.56 4.42
N MET A 180 7.41 -1.86 4.76
CA MET A 180 7.12 -2.79 5.87
C MET A 180 7.57 -4.21 5.56
N ALA A 181 7.25 -4.72 4.38
CA ALA A 181 7.62 -6.07 3.95
C ALA A 181 9.14 -6.25 3.90
N SER A 182 9.85 -5.30 3.29
CA SER A 182 11.31 -5.30 3.19
C SER A 182 11.98 -5.23 4.57
N LYS A 183 11.46 -4.40 5.48
CA LYS A 183 11.95 -4.30 6.86
C LYS A 183 11.77 -5.62 7.63
N VAL A 184 10.59 -6.24 7.52
CA VAL A 184 10.28 -7.50 8.20
C VAL A 184 11.10 -8.67 7.63
N ALA A 185 11.38 -8.64 6.33
CA ALA A 185 12.24 -9.62 5.65
C ALA A 185 13.75 -9.30 5.77
N GLU A 186 14.11 -8.15 6.38
CA GLU A 186 15.49 -7.67 6.51
C GLU A 186 16.21 -7.49 5.15
N ILE A 187 15.45 -7.06 4.12
CA ILE A 187 15.93 -6.86 2.75
C ILE A 187 15.81 -5.37 2.39
N ASP A 188 16.71 -4.88 1.54
CA ASP A 188 16.60 -3.53 0.99
C ASP A 188 15.31 -3.34 0.17
N PRO A 189 14.57 -2.22 0.32
CA PRO A 189 13.30 -1.98 -0.40
C PRO A 189 13.43 -2.03 -1.93
N ALA A 190 14.58 -1.61 -2.50
CA ALA A 190 14.79 -1.67 -3.95
C ALA A 190 15.02 -3.11 -4.41
N ILE A 191 15.78 -3.90 -3.64
CA ILE A 191 15.98 -5.33 -3.88
C ILE A 191 14.66 -6.08 -3.77
N TYR A 192 13.87 -5.81 -2.70
CA TYR A 192 12.54 -6.38 -2.54
C TYR A 192 11.67 -6.12 -3.77
N PHE A 193 11.64 -4.88 -4.25
CA PHE A 193 10.83 -4.49 -5.39
C PHE A 193 11.25 -5.20 -6.67
N VAL A 194 12.55 -5.17 -7.01
CA VAL A 194 13.02 -5.65 -8.31
C VAL A 194 13.11 -7.18 -8.37
N HIS A 195 13.59 -7.84 -7.31
CA HIS A 195 13.87 -9.28 -7.34
C HIS A 195 12.68 -10.15 -6.88
N TYR A 196 11.79 -9.62 -6.02
CA TYR A 196 10.70 -10.40 -5.46
C TYR A 196 9.31 -9.90 -5.87
N GLN A 197 9.10 -8.57 -5.86
CA GLN A 197 7.78 -8.04 -6.15
C GLN A 197 7.50 -7.96 -7.66
N LEU A 198 8.41 -7.40 -8.47
CA LEU A 198 8.21 -7.28 -9.92
C LEU A 198 7.93 -8.61 -10.62
N PRO A 199 8.71 -9.70 -10.40
CA PRO A 199 8.47 -10.98 -11.05
C PRO A 199 7.08 -11.57 -10.75
N THR A 200 6.56 -11.34 -9.54
CA THR A 200 5.24 -11.82 -9.13
C THR A 200 4.11 -10.90 -9.58
N THR A 201 4.32 -9.58 -9.56
CA THR A 201 3.26 -8.61 -9.88
C THR A 201 3.04 -8.40 -11.37
N LEU A 202 4.05 -8.56 -12.23
CA LEU A 202 3.87 -8.41 -13.68
C LEU A 202 2.83 -9.40 -14.26
N PRO A 203 2.87 -10.71 -13.96
CA PRO A 203 1.82 -11.63 -14.39
C PRO A 203 0.44 -11.26 -13.84
N ILE A 204 0.36 -10.79 -12.60
CA ILE A 204 -0.89 -10.33 -11.96
C ILE A 204 -1.44 -9.12 -12.72
N ILE A 205 -0.61 -8.13 -13.04
CA ILE A 205 -1.01 -6.91 -13.76
C ILE A 205 -1.58 -7.27 -15.14
N ILE A 206 -0.93 -8.19 -15.86
CA ILE A 206 -1.40 -8.65 -17.19
C ILE A 206 -2.75 -9.38 -17.05
N ALA A 207 -2.86 -10.31 -16.11
CA ALA A 207 -4.09 -11.08 -15.90
C ALA A 207 -5.28 -10.19 -15.49
N VAL A 208 -5.04 -9.21 -14.62
CA VAL A 208 -6.06 -8.23 -14.21
C VAL A 208 -6.46 -7.34 -15.40
N GLY A 209 -5.53 -6.93 -16.25
CA GLY A 209 -5.86 -6.20 -17.47
C GLY A 209 -6.82 -6.98 -18.38
N ILE A 210 -6.56 -8.27 -18.61
CA ILE A 210 -7.44 -9.15 -19.37
C ILE A 210 -8.81 -9.30 -18.67
N ALA A 211 -8.81 -9.52 -17.36
CA ALA A 211 -10.03 -9.64 -16.58
C ALA A 211 -10.88 -8.36 -16.63
N LEU A 212 -10.26 -7.19 -16.52
CA LEU A 212 -10.95 -5.89 -16.66
C LEU A 212 -11.61 -5.74 -18.04
N TYR A 213 -10.90 -6.10 -19.12
CA TYR A 213 -11.45 -6.05 -20.47
C TYR A 213 -12.70 -6.90 -20.57
N LEU A 214 -12.61 -8.19 -20.18
CA LEU A 214 -13.69 -9.14 -20.29
C LEU A 214 -14.89 -8.77 -19.39
N CYS A 215 -14.62 -8.44 -18.12
CA CYS A 215 -15.64 -8.10 -17.15
C CYS A 215 -16.39 -6.81 -17.54
N ASN A 216 -15.69 -5.75 -17.90
CA ASN A 216 -16.35 -4.50 -18.26
C ASN A 216 -17.16 -4.63 -19.54
N LYS A 217 -16.62 -5.33 -20.55
CA LYS A 217 -17.38 -5.63 -21.78
C LYS A 217 -18.64 -6.44 -21.50
N PHE A 218 -18.55 -7.46 -20.63
CA PHE A 218 -19.70 -8.28 -20.23
C PHE A 218 -20.75 -7.45 -19.48
N PHE A 219 -20.34 -6.70 -18.47
CA PHE A 219 -21.28 -5.92 -17.66
C PHE A 219 -21.89 -4.76 -18.43
N ASP A 220 -21.14 -4.05 -19.28
CA ASP A 220 -21.68 -2.97 -20.11
C ASP A 220 -22.76 -3.50 -21.09
N LYS A 221 -22.55 -4.70 -21.64
CA LYS A 221 -23.58 -5.37 -22.45
C LYS A 221 -24.80 -5.76 -21.61
N LYS A 222 -24.59 -6.26 -20.37
CA LYS A 222 -25.68 -6.65 -19.47
C LYS A 222 -26.48 -5.44 -18.98
N ASP A 223 -25.80 -4.32 -18.73
CA ASP A 223 -26.41 -3.08 -18.25
C ASP A 223 -26.99 -2.26 -19.43
N HIS A 224 -26.98 -2.79 -20.68
CA HIS A 224 -27.46 -2.15 -21.92
C HIS A 224 -26.87 -0.74 -22.09
N PHE A 225 -25.57 -0.57 -21.81
CA PHE A 225 -24.91 0.73 -21.92
C PHE A 225 -24.94 1.23 -23.36
N VAL A 226 -25.49 2.44 -23.56
CA VAL A 226 -25.47 3.20 -24.81
C VAL A 226 -24.72 4.49 -24.56
N PHE A 227 -23.77 4.81 -25.43
CA PHE A 227 -23.01 6.04 -25.35
C PHE A 227 -23.90 7.24 -25.75
N ASP A 228 -24.01 8.20 -24.83
CA ASP A 228 -24.75 9.46 -25.04
C ASP A 228 -23.84 10.63 -24.66
N ALA A 229 -23.33 11.31 -25.67
CA ALA A 229 -22.37 12.41 -25.52
C ALA A 229 -22.94 13.60 -24.77
N GLU A 230 -24.24 13.95 -25.03
CA GLU A 230 -24.89 15.13 -24.42
C GLU A 230 -25.09 14.88 -22.88
N LYS A 231 -25.58 13.71 -22.54
CA LYS A 231 -25.77 13.31 -21.15
C LYS A 231 -24.46 13.27 -20.36
N ILE A 232 -23.40 12.74 -20.98
CA ILE A 232 -22.07 12.69 -20.36
C ILE A 232 -21.54 14.10 -20.12
N GLU A 233 -21.69 15.01 -21.06
CA GLU A 233 -21.20 16.37 -20.91
C GLU A 233 -22.00 17.15 -19.84
N GLN A 234 -23.30 16.92 -19.72
CA GLN A 234 -24.12 17.46 -18.64
C GLN A 234 -23.64 16.94 -17.27
N GLU A 235 -23.46 15.62 -17.10
CA GLU A 235 -22.97 15.03 -15.88
C GLU A 235 -21.57 15.52 -15.47
N LEU A 236 -20.67 15.70 -16.45
CA LEU A 236 -19.35 16.24 -16.18
C LEU A 236 -19.37 17.71 -15.76
N ASN A 237 -20.25 18.52 -16.38
CA ASN A 237 -20.39 19.93 -16.04
C ASN A 237 -21.01 20.12 -14.64
N GLU A 238 -21.97 19.29 -14.25
CA GLU A 238 -22.51 19.26 -12.88
C GLU A 238 -21.43 18.87 -11.83
N SER A 239 -20.44 18.07 -12.22
CA SER A 239 -19.36 17.65 -11.34
C SER A 239 -18.28 18.71 -11.16
N LYS A 240 -18.13 19.65 -12.11
CA LYS A 240 -17.11 20.71 -12.09
C LYS A 240 -17.27 21.76 -11.00
N GLY A 241 -18.42 21.83 -10.31
CA GLY A 241 -18.69 22.83 -9.26
C GLY A 241 -17.78 22.76 -8.01
N LYS A 242 -16.80 21.86 -7.97
CA LYS A 242 -15.81 21.67 -6.88
C LYS A 242 -14.39 21.47 -7.38
N GLU A 243 -14.07 21.92 -8.61
CA GLU A 243 -12.68 22.03 -9.02
C GLU A 243 -12.03 23.13 -8.15
N GLU A 244 -11.36 22.74 -7.08
CA GLU A 244 -10.22 23.52 -6.60
C GLU A 244 -9.35 23.76 -7.83
N GLU A 245 -9.02 25.04 -8.13
CA GLU A 245 -8.17 25.40 -9.27
C GLU A 245 -6.86 24.61 -9.14
N LEU A 246 -6.79 23.45 -9.80
CA LEU A 246 -5.56 22.69 -9.90
C LEU A 246 -4.54 23.63 -10.51
N LYS A 247 -3.55 24.04 -9.72
CA LYS A 247 -2.44 24.87 -10.18
C LYS A 247 -1.93 24.21 -11.47
N LYS A 248 -1.98 24.94 -12.60
CA LYS A 248 -1.44 24.43 -13.87
C LYS A 248 0.08 24.54 -13.82
N PRO A 249 0.81 23.48 -13.42
CA PRO A 249 2.25 23.52 -13.29
C PRO A 249 2.91 23.50 -14.68
N PRO A 250 4.15 23.98 -14.81
CA PRO A 250 4.98 23.75 -15.97
C PRO A 250 5.17 22.24 -16.22
N ARG A 251 5.29 21.83 -17.50
CA ARG A 251 5.47 20.40 -17.84
C ARG A 251 6.69 19.76 -17.20
N ILE A 252 7.74 20.55 -16.95
CA ILE A 252 8.97 20.05 -16.32
C ILE A 252 8.73 19.50 -14.89
N TYR A 253 7.63 19.92 -14.23
CA TYR A 253 7.28 19.41 -12.89
C TYR A 253 6.92 17.93 -12.89
N ALA A 254 6.65 17.34 -14.05
CA ALA A 254 6.44 15.90 -14.19
C ALA A 254 7.65 15.06 -13.75
N ILE A 255 8.86 15.65 -13.73
CA ILE A 255 10.08 14.95 -13.30
C ILE A 255 10.17 14.85 -11.75
N LEU A 256 9.56 15.79 -11.02
CA LEU A 256 9.73 15.89 -9.56
C LEU A 256 9.30 14.62 -8.81
N PRO A 257 8.13 13.99 -9.10
CA PRO A 257 7.73 12.74 -8.44
C PRO A 257 8.63 11.55 -8.79
N VAL A 258 9.40 11.64 -9.88
CA VAL A 258 10.29 10.57 -10.36
C VAL A 258 11.65 10.58 -9.63
N ILE A 259 12.07 11.76 -9.14
CA ILE A 259 13.40 11.94 -8.52
C ILE A 259 13.68 10.96 -7.37
N PRO A 260 12.78 10.73 -6.39
CA PRO A 260 13.07 9.80 -5.30
C PRO A 260 13.34 8.38 -5.79
N LEU A 261 12.57 7.92 -6.78
CA LEU A 261 12.74 6.58 -7.34
C LEU A 261 14.10 6.46 -8.04
N VAL A 262 14.50 7.47 -8.81
CA VAL A 262 15.82 7.53 -9.46
C VAL A 262 16.94 7.52 -8.41
N LEU A 263 16.79 8.28 -7.32
CA LEU A 263 17.77 8.29 -6.24
C LEU A 263 17.87 6.94 -5.54
N ILE A 264 16.72 6.32 -5.19
CA ILE A 264 16.71 5.04 -4.49
C ILE A 264 17.29 3.92 -5.36
N LEU A 265 16.85 3.81 -6.62
CA LEU A 265 17.34 2.77 -7.53
C LEU A 265 18.78 3.04 -8.01
N GLY A 266 19.11 4.32 -8.26
CA GLY A 266 20.42 4.73 -8.76
C GLY A 266 21.57 4.60 -7.76
N PHE A 267 21.26 4.56 -6.46
CA PHE A 267 22.23 4.36 -5.37
C PHE A 267 21.97 3.05 -4.60
N SER A 268 21.42 2.05 -5.27
CA SER A 268 21.15 0.74 -4.69
C SER A 268 21.97 -0.34 -5.39
N ALA A 269 22.19 -1.48 -4.72
CA ALA A 269 22.79 -2.66 -5.33
C ALA A 269 22.02 -3.22 -6.54
N VAL A 270 20.81 -2.72 -6.79
CA VAL A 270 20.01 -3.04 -7.99
C VAL A 270 20.65 -2.46 -9.26
N LEU A 271 21.13 -1.20 -9.20
CA LEU A 271 21.83 -0.60 -10.32
C LEU A 271 23.07 -1.41 -10.67
N ASP A 272 23.81 -1.82 -9.66
CA ASP A 272 25.01 -2.67 -9.84
C ASP A 272 24.66 -3.99 -10.53
N SER A 273 23.58 -4.64 -10.11
CA SER A 273 23.10 -5.88 -10.74
C SER A 273 22.65 -5.67 -12.19
N ILE A 274 22.00 -4.53 -12.49
CA ILE A 274 21.58 -4.18 -13.85
C ILE A 274 22.80 -3.89 -14.74
N LEU A 275 23.81 -3.18 -14.23
CA LEU A 275 25.05 -2.88 -14.98
C LEU A 275 25.82 -4.14 -15.33
N VAL A 276 25.88 -5.12 -14.42
CA VAL A 276 26.46 -6.43 -14.70
C VAL A 276 25.66 -7.18 -15.76
N LEU A 277 24.31 -7.19 -15.65
CA LEU A 277 23.43 -7.87 -16.61
C LEU A 277 23.55 -7.28 -18.03
N LEU A 278 23.72 -5.96 -18.11
CA LEU A 278 23.90 -5.25 -19.38
C LEU A 278 25.34 -5.28 -19.92
N GLY A 279 26.28 -5.89 -19.20
CA GLY A 279 27.66 -6.03 -19.61
C GLY A 279 28.53 -4.76 -19.47
N PHE A 280 28.04 -3.76 -18.70
CA PHE A 280 28.81 -2.52 -18.47
C PHE A 280 29.79 -2.61 -17.29
N SER A 281 29.68 -3.62 -16.44
CA SER A 281 30.64 -3.89 -15.33
C SER A 281 30.72 -5.37 -15.01
N THR A 282 31.84 -5.77 -14.37
CA THR A 282 32.03 -7.13 -13.88
C THR A 282 31.49 -7.28 -12.46
N ALA A 283 31.13 -8.51 -12.06
CA ALA A 283 30.67 -8.79 -10.70
C ALA A 283 31.75 -8.48 -9.63
N GLU A 284 33.02 -8.51 -9.99
CA GLU A 284 34.15 -8.17 -9.10
C GLU A 284 34.29 -6.65 -8.92
N GLU A 285 34.14 -5.86 -10.00
CA GLU A 285 34.12 -4.40 -9.93
C GLU A 285 32.97 -3.89 -9.08
N VAL A 286 31.79 -4.50 -9.22
CA VAL A 286 30.61 -4.17 -8.42
C VAL A 286 30.83 -4.49 -6.93
N LYS A 287 31.41 -5.65 -6.60
CA LYS A 287 31.72 -5.98 -5.20
C LYS A 287 32.76 -5.02 -4.59
N ALA A 288 33.74 -4.59 -5.36
CA ALA A 288 34.74 -3.61 -4.92
C ALA A 288 34.11 -2.23 -4.69
N ALA A 289 33.20 -1.79 -5.58
CA ALA A 289 32.49 -0.54 -5.47
C ALA A 289 31.43 -0.54 -4.35
N ALA A 290 30.79 -1.67 -4.06
CA ALA A 290 29.76 -1.80 -3.04
C ALA A 290 30.22 -1.47 -1.61
N SER A 291 31.51 -1.61 -1.32
CA SER A 291 32.10 -1.24 -0.03
C SER A 291 32.22 0.28 0.17
N THR A 292 32.26 1.05 -0.93
CA THR A 292 32.38 2.51 -0.95
C THR A 292 31.12 3.21 -1.45
N ALA A 293 30.10 2.43 -1.91
CA ALA A 293 28.89 2.98 -2.50
C ALA A 293 28.04 3.76 -1.47
N ILE A 294 27.57 4.93 -1.90
CA ILE A 294 26.62 5.74 -1.14
C ILE A 294 25.28 4.98 -1.13
N LYS A 295 24.86 4.50 0.05
CA LYS A 295 23.54 3.87 0.21
C LYS A 295 22.48 4.95 0.47
N MET A 296 21.64 5.20 -0.52
CA MET A 296 20.54 6.14 -0.41
C MET A 296 19.35 5.50 0.31
N ASN A 297 19.05 5.94 1.52
CA ASN A 297 17.83 5.50 2.19
C ASN A 297 16.62 6.32 1.76
N VAL A 298 15.42 5.73 1.89
CA VAL A 298 14.17 6.34 1.44
C VAL A 298 13.88 7.71 2.07
N PRO A 299 14.02 7.92 3.40
CA PRO A 299 13.82 9.24 4.00
C PRO A 299 14.69 10.32 3.38
N VAL A 300 15.97 10.04 3.19
CA VAL A 300 16.94 11.01 2.61
C VAL A 300 16.54 11.34 1.17
N ALA A 301 16.20 10.33 0.35
CA ALA A 301 15.75 10.55 -1.02
C ALA A 301 14.49 11.44 -1.07
N MET A 302 13.51 11.22 -0.18
CA MET A 302 12.28 12.03 -0.12
C MET A 302 12.57 13.48 0.29
N VAL A 303 13.46 13.69 1.28
CA VAL A 303 13.84 15.03 1.74
C VAL A 303 14.60 15.79 0.65
N ILE A 304 15.60 15.17 0.02
CA ILE A 304 16.35 15.78 -1.10
C ILE A 304 15.39 16.19 -2.21
N SER A 305 14.49 15.29 -2.61
CA SER A 305 13.52 15.53 -3.68
C SER A 305 12.55 16.66 -3.34
N THR A 306 12.17 16.80 -2.05
CA THR A 306 11.35 17.92 -1.58
C THR A 306 12.11 19.24 -1.68
N PHE A 307 13.38 19.28 -1.29
CA PHE A 307 14.21 20.49 -1.44
C PHE A 307 14.40 20.86 -2.91
N ILE A 308 14.60 19.91 -3.82
CA ILE A 308 14.66 20.18 -5.25
C ILE A 308 13.34 20.80 -5.72
N ALA A 309 12.19 20.27 -5.30
CA ALA A 309 10.90 20.84 -5.65
C ALA A 309 10.70 22.26 -5.10
N ILE A 310 11.16 22.55 -3.88
CA ILE A 310 11.17 23.91 -3.32
C ILE A 310 12.02 24.86 -4.18
N LEU A 311 13.19 24.43 -4.65
CA LEU A 311 14.02 25.22 -5.54
C LEU A 311 13.31 25.53 -6.87
N PHE A 312 12.60 24.55 -7.46
CA PHE A 312 11.80 24.78 -8.65
C PHE A 312 10.68 25.81 -8.43
N GLU A 313 9.99 25.76 -7.27
CA GLU A 313 8.98 26.73 -6.87
C GLU A 313 9.59 28.13 -6.64
N MET A 314 10.79 28.23 -6.03
CA MET A 314 11.51 29.49 -5.83
C MET A 314 11.79 30.17 -7.19
N ILE A 315 12.30 29.40 -8.15
CA ILE A 315 12.57 29.91 -9.49
C ILE A 315 11.28 30.39 -10.18
N ARG A 316 10.19 29.64 -9.99
CA ARG A 316 8.88 29.91 -10.61
C ARG A 316 8.23 31.18 -10.05
N TYR A 317 8.11 31.28 -8.73
CA TYR A 317 7.36 32.35 -8.07
C TYR A 317 8.20 33.55 -7.69
N ARG A 318 9.53 33.45 -7.75
CA ARG A 318 10.49 34.49 -7.35
C ARG A 318 10.25 35.06 -5.94
N SER A 319 9.59 34.30 -5.08
CA SER A 319 9.27 34.64 -3.70
C SER A 319 9.96 33.65 -2.75
N VAL A 320 11.09 34.04 -2.20
CA VAL A 320 11.89 33.17 -1.32
C VAL A 320 11.13 32.81 -0.04
N VAL A 321 10.56 33.81 0.63
CA VAL A 321 9.91 33.59 1.94
C VAL A 321 8.70 32.66 1.83
N ASN A 322 7.78 32.93 0.91
CA ASN A 322 6.57 32.13 0.75
C ASN A 322 6.90 30.69 0.32
N THR A 323 7.89 30.53 -0.55
CA THR A 323 8.30 29.22 -1.04
C THR A 323 9.01 28.41 0.03
N LEU A 324 9.89 29.02 0.83
CA LEU A 324 10.52 28.32 1.96
C LEU A 324 9.50 27.94 3.03
N ASN A 325 8.52 28.80 3.33
CA ASN A 325 7.45 28.50 4.27
C ASN A 325 6.56 27.33 3.81
N SER A 326 6.51 27.02 2.50
CA SER A 326 5.74 25.88 1.98
C SER A 326 6.26 24.52 2.47
N ILE A 327 7.47 24.42 3.04
CA ILE A 327 7.98 23.21 3.70
C ILE A 327 7.01 22.68 4.77
N MET A 328 6.19 23.55 5.36
CA MET A 328 5.17 23.14 6.33
C MET A 328 4.15 22.16 5.76
N ILE A 329 3.96 22.11 4.43
CA ILE A 329 3.09 21.12 3.78
C ILE A 329 3.69 19.73 3.88
N PHE A 330 5.00 19.61 3.71
CA PHE A 330 5.71 18.36 3.94
C PHE A 330 5.50 17.86 5.37
N PHE A 331 5.70 18.72 6.39
CA PHE A 331 5.49 18.34 7.79
C PHE A 331 4.02 18.05 8.13
N LYS A 332 3.07 18.75 7.51
CA LYS A 332 1.63 18.42 7.64
C LYS A 332 1.33 17.04 7.06
N GLY A 333 1.90 16.70 5.91
CA GLY A 333 1.80 15.35 5.32
C GLY A 333 2.37 14.27 6.23
N MET A 334 3.53 14.51 6.84
CA MET A 334 4.13 13.64 7.85
C MET A 334 3.18 13.43 9.05
N GLY A 335 2.65 14.52 9.61
CA GLY A 335 1.73 14.48 10.75
C GLY A 335 0.43 13.74 10.43
N HIS A 336 -0.11 13.95 9.24
CA HIS A 336 -1.31 13.24 8.78
C HIS A 336 -1.09 11.72 8.73
N LEU A 337 0.03 11.28 8.18
CA LEU A 337 0.35 9.85 8.12
C LEU A 337 0.68 9.27 9.50
N PHE A 338 1.29 10.04 10.39
CA PHE A 338 1.46 9.64 11.78
C PHE A 338 0.12 9.24 12.41
N VAL A 339 -0.88 10.11 12.32
CA VAL A 339 -2.21 9.88 12.93
C VAL A 339 -2.93 8.67 12.32
N ILE A 340 -2.85 8.47 11.00
CA ILE A 340 -3.64 7.43 10.32
C ILE A 340 -2.92 6.08 10.29
N THR A 341 -1.61 6.10 10.06
CA THR A 341 -0.87 4.87 9.71
C THR A 341 0.15 4.47 10.77
N VAL A 342 1.02 5.39 11.18
CA VAL A 342 2.12 5.04 12.11
C VAL A 342 1.57 4.64 13.47
N SER A 343 0.60 5.39 14.00
CA SER A 343 -0.10 5.04 15.25
C SER A 343 -0.83 3.70 15.15
N LEU A 344 -1.41 3.40 13.98
CA LEU A 344 -2.07 2.12 13.73
C LEU A 344 -1.07 0.95 13.72
N ILE A 345 0.10 1.14 13.11
CA ILE A 345 1.20 0.16 13.14
C ILE A 345 1.60 -0.15 14.58
N VAL A 346 1.75 0.86 15.42
CA VAL A 346 2.09 0.68 16.83
C VAL A 346 1.03 -0.14 17.56
N CYS A 347 -0.26 0.20 17.37
CA CYS A 347 -1.36 -0.57 17.97
C CYS A 347 -1.37 -2.02 17.49
N GLY A 348 -1.13 -2.25 16.19
CA GLY A 348 -1.02 -3.59 15.59
C GLY A 348 0.16 -4.38 16.14
N GLN A 349 1.31 -3.75 16.35
CA GLN A 349 2.49 -4.40 16.94
C GLN A 349 2.28 -4.75 18.42
N VAL A 350 1.57 -3.92 19.19
CA VAL A 350 1.16 -4.25 20.57
C VAL A 350 0.24 -5.46 20.58
N PHE A 351 -0.72 -5.52 19.64
CA PHE A 351 -1.58 -6.70 19.48
C PHE A 351 -0.77 -7.95 19.10
N ALA A 352 0.16 -7.84 18.16
CA ALA A 352 1.06 -8.93 17.77
C ALA A 352 1.92 -9.41 18.95
N SER A 353 2.46 -8.49 19.75
CA SER A 353 3.21 -8.82 20.97
C SER A 353 2.33 -9.58 21.98
N GLY A 354 1.06 -9.18 22.10
CA GLY A 354 0.09 -9.90 22.92
C GLY A 354 -0.15 -11.34 22.45
N LEU A 355 -0.34 -11.55 21.15
CA LEU A 355 -0.50 -12.88 20.55
C LEU A 355 0.74 -13.77 20.76
N LEU A 356 1.94 -13.19 20.61
CA LEU A 356 3.20 -13.90 20.87
C LEU A 356 3.31 -14.29 22.35
N SER A 357 2.97 -13.39 23.26
CA SER A 357 3.09 -13.62 24.72
C SER A 357 2.16 -14.71 25.24
N VAL A 358 1.03 -14.97 24.60
CA VAL A 358 0.13 -16.08 24.94
C VAL A 358 0.45 -17.38 24.19
N GLY A 359 1.49 -17.42 23.34
CA GLY A 359 1.91 -18.62 22.60
C GLY A 359 0.98 -18.99 21.44
N PHE A 360 0.27 -18.00 20.85
CA PHE A 360 -0.64 -18.23 19.72
C PHE A 360 0.08 -18.80 18.50
N VAL A 361 1.25 -18.22 18.17
CA VAL A 361 2.00 -18.62 16.97
C VAL A 361 2.47 -20.07 17.08
N ASP A 362 3.03 -20.45 18.23
CA ASP A 362 3.52 -21.82 18.46
C ASP A 362 2.39 -22.85 18.33
N THR A 363 1.23 -22.52 18.89
CA THR A 363 0.07 -23.41 18.84
C THR A 363 -0.57 -23.48 17.47
N LEU A 364 -0.60 -22.36 16.72
CA LEU A 364 -1.05 -22.35 15.33
C LEU A 364 -0.14 -23.26 14.47
N ILE A 365 1.17 -23.19 14.67
CA ILE A 365 2.15 -23.98 13.97
C ILE A 365 1.97 -25.47 14.28
N GLU A 366 1.82 -25.82 15.56
CA GLU A 366 1.57 -27.19 15.98
C GLU A 366 0.28 -27.76 15.37
N PHE A 367 -0.79 -26.98 15.37
CA PHE A 367 -2.04 -27.33 14.69
C PHE A 367 -1.84 -27.59 13.20
N CYS A 368 -1.13 -26.68 12.50
CA CYS A 368 -0.87 -26.83 11.06
C CYS A 368 -0.01 -28.05 10.75
N LYS A 369 1.01 -28.34 11.55
CA LYS A 369 1.84 -29.54 11.42
C LYS A 369 1.04 -30.82 11.63
N ASN A 370 0.22 -30.86 12.67
CA ASN A 370 -0.61 -32.02 12.99
C ASN A 370 -1.70 -32.26 11.93
N ALA A 371 -2.19 -31.20 11.30
CA ALA A 371 -3.13 -31.28 10.18
C ALA A 371 -2.47 -31.58 8.82
N GLY A 372 -1.14 -31.69 8.75
CA GLY A 372 -0.40 -31.96 7.52
C GLY A 372 -0.36 -30.78 6.53
N PHE A 373 -0.63 -29.56 7.01
CA PHE A 373 -0.60 -28.37 6.16
C PHE A 373 0.85 -27.98 5.82
N GLY A 374 1.14 -27.92 4.52
CA GLY A 374 2.42 -27.39 4.03
C GLY A 374 2.46 -25.85 4.06
N VAL A 375 3.63 -25.29 3.79
CA VAL A 375 3.90 -23.84 3.78
C VAL A 375 2.92 -23.08 2.89
N LEU A 376 2.63 -23.58 1.69
CA LEU A 376 1.69 -22.96 0.76
C LEU A 376 0.27 -22.80 1.35
N ALA A 377 -0.22 -23.83 2.04
CA ALA A 377 -1.55 -23.78 2.66
C ALA A 377 -1.63 -22.68 3.72
N ILE A 378 -0.56 -22.46 4.47
CA ILE A 378 -0.50 -21.42 5.50
C ILE A 378 -0.43 -20.04 4.86
N ILE A 379 0.40 -19.87 3.81
CA ILE A 379 0.45 -18.61 3.05
C ILE A 379 -0.94 -18.26 2.51
N ILE A 380 -1.65 -19.23 1.94
CA ILE A 380 -3.01 -19.03 1.42
C ILE A 380 -3.97 -18.65 2.56
N ALA A 381 -3.94 -19.38 3.67
CA ALA A 381 -4.84 -19.12 4.80
C ALA A 381 -4.62 -17.73 5.40
N VAL A 382 -3.36 -17.33 5.65
CA VAL A 382 -3.01 -16.01 6.17
C VAL A 382 -3.36 -14.93 5.13
N SER A 383 -3.09 -15.16 3.86
CA SER A 383 -3.43 -14.22 2.78
C SER A 383 -4.94 -13.97 2.69
N ILE A 384 -5.77 -15.02 2.77
CA ILE A 384 -7.23 -14.89 2.77
C ILE A 384 -7.69 -14.15 4.03
N LEU A 385 -7.17 -14.52 5.21
CA LEU A 385 -7.50 -13.85 6.46
C LEU A 385 -7.23 -12.34 6.37
N LEU A 386 -6.06 -11.96 5.89
CA LEU A 386 -5.68 -10.54 5.76
C LEU A 386 -6.46 -9.82 4.67
N ALA A 387 -6.82 -10.48 3.57
CA ALA A 387 -7.71 -9.92 2.57
C ALA A 387 -9.11 -9.63 3.14
N VAL A 388 -9.65 -10.54 3.96
CA VAL A 388 -10.92 -10.34 4.67
C VAL A 388 -10.81 -9.20 5.68
N CYS A 389 -9.72 -9.13 6.45
CA CYS A 389 -9.48 -8.00 7.35
C CYS A 389 -9.39 -6.67 6.58
N ALA A 390 -8.67 -6.64 5.47
CA ALA A 390 -8.56 -5.46 4.61
C ALA A 390 -9.92 -5.02 4.04
N PHE A 391 -10.77 -5.98 3.66
CA PHE A 391 -12.14 -5.74 3.24
C PHE A 391 -12.98 -5.11 4.36
N LEU A 392 -12.94 -5.70 5.57
CA LEU A 392 -13.72 -5.24 6.73
C LEU A 392 -13.24 -3.87 7.24
N MET A 393 -11.95 -3.60 7.16
CA MET A 393 -11.35 -2.33 7.61
C MET A 393 -11.36 -1.24 6.52
N GLY A 394 -11.59 -1.58 5.27
CA GLY A 394 -11.43 -0.67 4.13
C GLY A 394 -9.98 -0.25 3.88
N SER A 395 -9.00 -0.93 4.48
CA SER A 395 -7.59 -0.57 4.45
C SER A 395 -6.69 -1.80 4.39
N GLY A 396 -6.00 -1.99 3.26
CA GLY A 396 -4.97 -3.03 3.11
C GLY A 396 -3.77 -2.80 4.02
N ASN A 397 -3.36 -1.54 4.19
CA ASN A 397 -2.24 -1.17 5.04
C ASN A 397 -2.51 -1.53 6.51
N ALA A 398 -3.70 -1.22 7.02
CA ALA A 398 -4.08 -1.52 8.40
C ALA A 398 -4.02 -3.03 8.68
N ALA A 399 -4.59 -3.85 7.79
CA ALA A 399 -4.54 -5.29 7.91
C ALA A 399 -3.09 -5.82 7.84
N PHE A 400 -2.32 -5.39 6.84
CA PHE A 400 -0.95 -5.86 6.64
C PHE A 400 -0.04 -5.50 7.81
N PHE A 401 -0.02 -4.23 8.22
CA PHE A 401 0.87 -3.76 9.28
C PHE A 401 0.60 -4.39 10.65
N SER A 402 -0.64 -4.80 10.91
CA SER A 402 -0.99 -5.48 12.16
C SER A 402 -0.43 -6.90 12.26
N PHE A 403 -0.29 -7.60 11.13
CA PHE A 403 0.10 -9.01 11.11
C PHE A 403 1.52 -9.27 10.57
N ALA A 404 2.08 -8.36 9.77
CA ALA A 404 3.41 -8.50 9.19
C ALA A 404 4.50 -8.85 10.24
N PRO A 405 4.51 -8.29 11.46
CA PRO A 405 5.51 -8.63 12.48
C PRO A 405 5.48 -10.10 12.97
N LEU A 406 4.39 -10.82 12.72
CA LEU A 406 4.27 -12.24 13.11
C LEU A 406 4.90 -13.17 12.07
N ILE A 407 5.03 -12.74 10.82
CA ILE A 407 5.45 -13.58 9.69
C ILE A 407 6.86 -14.15 9.88
N PRO A 408 7.89 -13.43 10.39
CA PRO A 408 9.21 -14.01 10.57
C PRO A 408 9.22 -15.23 11.49
N ASN A 409 8.46 -15.18 12.59
CA ASN A 409 8.35 -16.32 13.50
C ASN A 409 7.67 -17.51 12.82
N ILE A 410 6.61 -17.27 12.05
CA ILE A 410 5.92 -18.33 11.32
C ILE A 410 6.86 -18.93 10.25
N ALA A 411 7.52 -18.10 9.46
CA ALA A 411 8.45 -18.54 8.40
C ALA A 411 9.60 -19.41 8.97
N LYS A 412 10.23 -18.95 10.07
CA LYS A 412 11.29 -19.67 10.76
C LYS A 412 10.85 -21.08 11.19
N HIS A 413 9.64 -21.22 11.72
CA HIS A 413 9.12 -22.52 12.16
C HIS A 413 8.85 -23.51 11.03
N PHE A 414 8.54 -22.99 9.81
CA PHE A 414 8.37 -23.81 8.61
C PHE A 414 9.66 -23.97 7.80
N GLY A 415 10.78 -23.39 8.27
CA GLY A 415 12.08 -23.52 7.61
C GLY A 415 12.16 -22.79 6.28
N VAL A 416 11.34 -21.74 6.07
CA VAL A 416 11.35 -20.92 4.85
C VAL A 416 11.81 -19.51 5.14
N GLU A 417 12.31 -18.83 4.11
CA GLU A 417 12.67 -17.42 4.22
C GLU A 417 11.42 -16.55 4.44
N THR A 418 11.56 -15.52 5.26
CA THR A 418 10.46 -14.58 5.57
C THR A 418 9.89 -13.95 4.29
N ILE A 419 10.75 -13.68 3.31
CA ILE A 419 10.37 -13.06 2.04
C ILE A 419 9.35 -13.90 1.26
N THR A 420 9.52 -15.22 1.27
CA THR A 420 8.64 -16.16 0.56
C THR A 420 7.20 -16.11 1.07
N MET A 421 7.02 -15.84 2.37
CA MET A 421 5.70 -15.70 2.98
C MET A 421 5.16 -14.28 2.87
N ILE A 422 6.00 -13.26 3.14
CA ILE A 422 5.52 -11.90 3.29
C ILE A 422 5.13 -11.25 1.95
N ALA A 423 5.80 -11.59 0.85
CA ALA A 423 5.54 -10.99 -0.46
C ALA A 423 4.11 -11.29 -0.97
N PRO A 424 3.64 -12.54 -1.06
CA PRO A 424 2.28 -12.83 -1.49
C PRO A 424 1.21 -12.32 -0.52
N ILE A 425 1.50 -12.34 0.79
CA ILE A 425 0.59 -11.83 1.83
C ILE A 425 0.41 -10.32 1.68
N GLN A 426 1.49 -9.58 1.47
CA GLN A 426 1.46 -8.13 1.25
C GLN A 426 0.57 -7.76 0.05
N ILE A 427 0.73 -8.45 -1.09
CA ILE A 427 -0.03 -8.21 -2.31
C ILE A 427 -1.53 -8.48 -2.09
N MET A 428 -1.88 -9.57 -1.39
CA MET A 428 -3.27 -9.98 -1.17
C MET A 428 -4.10 -8.95 -0.38
N THR A 429 -3.48 -8.19 0.53
CA THR A 429 -4.19 -7.17 1.32
C THR A 429 -4.72 -6.01 0.46
N GLY A 430 -4.03 -5.68 -0.62
CA GLY A 430 -4.50 -4.68 -1.58
C GLY A 430 -5.75 -5.11 -2.33
N PHE A 431 -5.90 -6.41 -2.63
CA PHE A 431 -7.09 -6.95 -3.29
C PHE A 431 -8.33 -6.81 -2.38
N GLY A 432 -8.21 -7.15 -1.10
CA GLY A 432 -9.29 -7.00 -0.11
C GLY A 432 -9.77 -5.55 0.00
N ARG A 433 -8.86 -4.59 0.02
CA ARG A 433 -9.17 -3.15 0.04
C ARG A 433 -9.96 -2.71 -1.19
N CYS A 434 -9.60 -3.18 -2.38
CA CYS A 434 -10.22 -2.77 -3.65
C CYS A 434 -11.61 -3.35 -3.91
N VAL A 435 -12.08 -4.24 -3.05
CA VAL A 435 -13.47 -4.74 -3.04
C VAL A 435 -14.25 -4.30 -1.81
N SER A 436 -13.70 -3.44 -0.96
CA SER A 436 -14.35 -2.97 0.26
C SER A 436 -15.26 -1.77 0.00
N PRO A 437 -16.55 -1.83 0.40
CA PRO A 437 -17.47 -0.71 0.22
C PRO A 437 -17.17 0.49 1.12
N ILE A 438 -16.32 0.33 2.12
CA ILE A 438 -15.93 1.38 3.06
C ILE A 438 -14.51 1.91 2.80
N ALA A 439 -13.82 1.42 1.76
CA ALA A 439 -12.51 1.93 1.40
C ALA A 439 -12.59 3.42 0.99
N PRO A 440 -11.74 4.31 1.56
CA PRO A 440 -11.83 5.75 1.33
C PRO A 440 -11.79 6.15 -0.14
N ALA A 441 -10.95 5.49 -0.95
CA ALA A 441 -10.88 5.75 -2.39
C ALA A 441 -12.20 5.38 -3.09
N ILE A 442 -12.77 4.21 -2.79
CA ILE A 442 -14.05 3.76 -3.39
C ILE A 442 -15.19 4.68 -2.98
N LEU A 443 -15.26 5.08 -1.71
CA LEU A 443 -16.26 6.03 -1.24
C LEU A 443 -16.14 7.39 -1.95
N ALA A 444 -14.91 7.92 -2.06
CA ALA A 444 -14.66 9.21 -2.68
C ALA A 444 -15.05 9.23 -4.17
N ILE A 445 -14.58 8.24 -4.97
CA ILE A 445 -14.91 8.17 -6.39
C ILE A 445 -16.39 7.91 -6.63
N SER A 446 -17.02 7.11 -5.79
CA SER A 446 -18.46 6.83 -5.86
C SER A 446 -19.31 8.07 -5.58
N ALA A 447 -18.90 8.87 -4.58
CA ALA A 447 -19.57 10.12 -4.24
C ALA A 447 -19.45 11.16 -5.38
N ILE A 448 -18.24 11.32 -5.96
CA ILE A 448 -18.01 12.25 -7.08
C ILE A 448 -18.83 11.84 -8.32
N ALA A 449 -18.81 10.55 -8.64
CA ALA A 449 -19.53 10.01 -9.79
C ALA A 449 -21.03 9.80 -9.56
N LYS A 450 -21.54 10.07 -8.35
CA LYS A 450 -22.94 9.85 -7.93
C LYS A 450 -23.43 8.41 -8.20
N VAL A 451 -22.61 7.41 -7.83
CA VAL A 451 -22.94 5.98 -7.95
C VAL A 451 -22.80 5.26 -6.61
N SER A 452 -23.45 4.10 -6.48
CA SER A 452 -23.28 3.27 -5.29
C SER A 452 -21.88 2.65 -5.25
N PRO A 453 -21.18 2.62 -4.10
CA PRO A 453 -19.93 1.89 -3.92
C PRO A 453 -20.05 0.41 -4.34
N PHE A 454 -21.18 -0.22 -4.07
CA PHE A 454 -21.43 -1.61 -4.47
C PHE A 454 -21.48 -1.81 -5.99
N ALA A 455 -21.94 -0.81 -6.76
CA ALA A 455 -21.91 -0.87 -8.22
C ALA A 455 -20.47 -0.87 -8.76
N VAL A 456 -19.57 -0.12 -8.12
CA VAL A 456 -18.14 -0.12 -8.46
C VAL A 456 -17.51 -1.46 -8.09
N ILE A 457 -17.77 -1.97 -6.88
CA ILE A 457 -17.23 -3.25 -6.39
C ILE A 457 -17.65 -4.41 -7.29
N LYS A 458 -18.88 -4.42 -7.78
CA LYS A 458 -19.34 -5.45 -8.72
C LYS A 458 -18.45 -5.56 -9.96
N ARG A 459 -17.82 -4.47 -10.39
CA ARG A 459 -16.90 -4.41 -11.53
C ARG A 459 -15.45 -4.76 -11.15
N THR A 460 -15.06 -4.58 -9.88
CA THR A 460 -13.69 -4.87 -9.39
C THR A 460 -13.55 -6.28 -8.81
N ALA A 461 -14.62 -6.89 -8.32
CA ALA A 461 -14.57 -8.16 -7.59
C ALA A 461 -13.97 -9.31 -8.41
N ILE A 462 -14.39 -9.48 -9.67
CA ILE A 462 -13.85 -10.55 -10.53
C ILE A 462 -12.37 -10.29 -10.89
N PRO A 463 -11.95 -9.09 -11.33
CA PRO A 463 -10.54 -8.78 -11.51
C PRO A 463 -9.68 -9.01 -10.27
N MET A 464 -10.19 -8.70 -9.07
CA MET A 464 -9.45 -8.95 -7.82
C MET A 464 -9.40 -10.45 -7.46
N LEU A 465 -10.44 -11.21 -7.78
CA LEU A 465 -10.39 -12.67 -7.64
C LEU A 465 -9.35 -13.30 -8.59
N VAL A 466 -9.29 -12.84 -9.83
CA VAL A 466 -8.25 -13.27 -10.79
C VAL A 466 -6.86 -12.89 -10.26
N ALA A 467 -6.69 -11.68 -9.73
CA ALA A 467 -5.44 -11.27 -9.11
C ALA A 467 -5.02 -12.20 -7.96
N ALA A 468 -5.97 -12.58 -7.08
CA ALA A 468 -5.72 -13.48 -5.97
C ALA A 468 -5.30 -14.89 -6.43
N ILE A 469 -5.97 -15.44 -7.44
CA ILE A 469 -5.62 -16.75 -8.01
C ILE A 469 -4.20 -16.70 -8.61
N VAL A 470 -3.90 -15.68 -9.43
CA VAL A 470 -2.58 -15.56 -10.05
C VAL A 470 -1.50 -15.33 -8.98
N ASN A 471 -1.79 -14.55 -7.92
CA ASN A 471 -0.86 -14.38 -6.81
C ASN A 471 -0.51 -15.72 -6.13
N ILE A 472 -1.50 -16.60 -5.90
CA ILE A 472 -1.29 -17.94 -5.34
C ILE A 472 -0.46 -18.81 -6.30
N ILE A 473 -0.75 -18.77 -7.60
CA ILE A 473 0.01 -19.52 -8.62
C ILE A 473 1.47 -19.06 -8.63
N MET A 474 1.70 -17.75 -8.64
CA MET A 474 3.06 -17.19 -8.61
C MET A 474 3.78 -17.57 -7.31
N THR A 475 3.09 -17.57 -6.18
CA THR A 475 3.64 -18.03 -4.90
C THR A 475 4.11 -19.50 -4.99
N TYR A 476 3.31 -20.36 -5.60
CA TYR A 476 3.68 -21.77 -5.81
C TYR A 476 4.89 -21.96 -6.72
N ILE A 477 5.05 -21.11 -7.73
CA ILE A 477 6.17 -21.16 -8.67
C ILE A 477 7.47 -20.70 -8.00
N TYR A 478 7.40 -19.76 -7.05
CA TYR A 478 8.58 -19.18 -6.36
C TYR A 478 8.88 -19.82 -4.99
N LEU A 479 8.02 -20.69 -4.46
CA LEU A 479 8.29 -21.56 -3.30
C LEU A 479 9.26 -22.68 -3.66
#